data_cc6eb54e9b1ec777524492afe24e91ce
#
_entry.id   cc6eb54e9b1ec777524492afe24e91ce
#
_cell.length_a   1.000
_cell.length_b   1.000
_cell.length_c   1.000
_cell.angle_alpha   90.00
_cell.angle_beta   90.00
_cell.angle_gamma   90.00
#
_symmetry.space_group_name_H-M   'P 1'
#
loop_
_entity.id
_entity.type
_entity.pdbx_description
1 polymer ?
#
loop_
_entity_poly.entity_id
_entity_poly.type
_entity_poly.pdbx_seq_one_letter_code
_entity_poly.pdbx_strand_id
1 'polypeptide(L)'
;MKKIDVYDFDGTIYDGDSTVDFFKYSLKRNKKILPFCFKIIGNGILMGLHVIDLTEFKDRFLRFVRYIPDIDDYLDDFWKRNENKICQYFLDNMKKKRDTYIISASPEFIIKPFADKFKNVVLIGTDADKKSGKINGRNCKGEEKIKRLNKVIKDYEIENFYSDSTKADLPLFKVANNGFVVKHGVLSEFREK
;
A
#
# COMPACT_ATOMS: atom_id res chain seq x y z
N MET A 1 -22.68 8.57 -13.69
CA MET A 1 -21.34 8.14 -13.26
C MET A 1 -21.43 7.58 -11.84
N LYS A 2 -20.71 6.51 -11.54
CA LYS A 2 -20.67 5.89 -10.22
C LYS A 2 -19.77 6.70 -9.29
N LYS A 3 -20.25 7.16 -8.14
CA LYS A 3 -19.43 7.86 -7.15
C LYS A 3 -18.67 6.86 -6.29
N ILE A 4 -17.35 7.03 -6.19
CA ILE A 4 -16.45 6.16 -5.44
C ILE A 4 -15.59 6.97 -4.47
N ASP A 5 -15.16 6.32 -3.38
CA ASP A 5 -14.11 6.82 -2.51
C ASP A 5 -12.79 6.09 -2.80
N VAL A 6 -11.68 6.83 -2.86
CA VAL A 6 -10.36 6.28 -3.15
C VAL A 6 -9.42 6.57 -2.00
N TYR A 7 -8.64 5.59 -1.60
CA TYR A 7 -7.68 5.70 -0.50
C TYR A 7 -6.30 5.20 -0.95
N ASP A 8 -5.25 5.91 -0.61
CA ASP A 8 -3.94 5.29 -0.44
C ASP A 8 -3.95 4.40 0.81
N PHE A 9 -2.92 3.59 1.03
CA PHE A 9 -2.91 2.64 2.14
C PHE A 9 -1.94 3.02 3.26
N ASP A 10 -0.65 2.99 2.97
CA ASP A 10 0.41 3.26 3.95
C ASP A 10 0.45 4.74 4.32
N GLY A 11 0.54 5.07 5.63
CA GLY A 11 0.43 6.45 6.12
C GLY A 11 -0.98 7.04 6.05
N THR A 12 -1.93 6.31 5.43
CA THR A 12 -3.30 6.77 5.17
C THR A 12 -4.32 5.93 5.92
N ILE A 13 -4.59 4.70 5.47
CA ILE A 13 -5.46 3.75 6.20
C ILE A 13 -4.68 3.11 7.35
N TYR A 14 -3.45 2.73 7.09
CA TYR A 14 -2.53 2.11 8.03
C TYR A 14 -1.52 3.15 8.51
N ASP A 15 -1.45 3.38 9.81
CA ASP A 15 -0.48 4.31 10.42
C ASP A 15 0.91 3.66 10.48
N GLY A 16 1.61 3.76 9.35
CA GLY A 16 2.93 3.18 9.12
C GLY A 16 3.14 2.74 7.67
N ASP A 17 4.18 1.95 7.43
CA ASP A 17 4.46 1.26 6.16
C ASP A 17 4.24 -0.25 6.35
N SER A 18 3.17 -0.77 5.76
CA SER A 18 2.75 -2.17 5.94
C SER A 18 3.80 -3.17 5.43
N THR A 19 4.51 -2.84 4.35
CA THR A 19 5.55 -3.69 3.78
C THR A 19 6.78 -3.77 4.70
N VAL A 20 7.21 -2.62 5.24
CA VAL A 20 8.33 -2.55 6.19
C VAL A 20 7.96 -3.23 7.51
N ASP A 21 6.75 -3.02 8.00
CA ASP A 21 6.31 -3.63 9.26
C ASP A 21 6.12 -5.13 9.13
N PHE A 22 5.62 -5.62 7.97
CA PHE A 22 5.58 -7.05 7.68
C PHE A 22 6.98 -7.67 7.60
N PHE A 23 7.95 -6.96 7.01
CA PHE A 23 9.35 -7.40 7.04
C PHE A 23 9.88 -7.50 8.47
N LYS A 24 9.70 -6.45 9.29
CA LYS A 24 10.16 -6.44 10.70
C LYS A 24 9.51 -7.57 11.51
N TYR A 25 8.21 -7.77 11.33
CA TYR A 25 7.47 -8.88 11.94
C TYR A 25 8.05 -10.23 11.51
N SER A 26 8.25 -10.43 10.20
CA SER A 26 8.79 -11.67 9.65
C SER A 26 10.20 -11.97 10.15
N LEU A 27 11.05 -10.93 10.26
CA LEU A 27 12.40 -11.04 10.81
C LEU A 27 12.41 -11.46 12.28
N LYS A 28 11.46 -10.94 13.09
CA LYS A 28 11.31 -11.34 14.50
C LYS A 28 10.88 -12.80 14.62
N ARG A 29 9.97 -13.25 13.78
CA ARG A 29 9.41 -14.60 13.80
C ARG A 29 10.35 -15.65 13.19
N ASN A 30 11.14 -15.28 12.16
CA ASN A 30 12.06 -16.17 11.47
C ASN A 30 13.46 -15.57 11.31
N LYS A 31 14.39 -16.00 12.14
CA LYS A 31 15.79 -15.52 12.13
C LYS A 31 16.57 -15.92 10.87
N LYS A 32 16.09 -16.85 10.06
CA LYS A 32 16.69 -17.19 8.76
C LYS A 32 16.64 -16.01 7.77
N ILE A 33 15.81 -14.98 8.03
CA ILE A 33 15.77 -13.74 7.25
C ILE A 33 16.96 -12.82 7.60
N LEU A 34 17.59 -12.96 8.77
CA LEU A 34 18.65 -12.05 9.23
C LEU A 34 19.81 -11.85 8.24
N PRO A 35 20.37 -12.88 7.56
CA PRO A 35 21.40 -12.67 6.55
C PRO A 35 20.94 -11.81 5.36
N PHE A 36 19.63 -11.77 5.09
CA PHE A 36 19.07 -10.95 4.03
C PHE A 36 19.15 -9.45 4.36
N CYS A 37 19.22 -9.07 5.64
CA CYS A 37 19.37 -7.66 6.06
C CYS A 37 20.64 -7.03 5.48
N PHE A 38 21.75 -7.79 5.38
CA PHE A 38 23.00 -7.29 4.76
C PHE A 38 22.79 -6.98 3.27
N LYS A 39 21.98 -7.78 2.56
CA LYS A 39 21.62 -7.51 1.16
C LYS A 39 20.76 -6.25 1.02
N ILE A 40 19.84 -6.02 1.95
CA ILE A 40 19.03 -4.81 1.99
C ILE A 40 19.91 -3.58 2.17
N ILE A 41 20.85 -3.62 3.10
CA ILE A 41 21.80 -2.51 3.35
C ILE A 41 22.62 -2.24 2.08
N GLY A 42 23.21 -3.26 1.47
CA GLY A 42 23.94 -3.14 0.22
C GLY A 42 23.11 -2.54 -0.92
N ASN A 43 21.86 -2.98 -1.08
CA ASN A 43 20.93 -2.42 -2.07
C ASN A 43 20.56 -0.96 -1.75
N GLY A 44 20.42 -0.60 -0.47
CA GLY A 44 20.20 0.78 -0.04
C GLY A 44 21.36 1.70 -0.41
N ILE A 45 22.61 1.23 -0.27
CA ILE A 45 23.81 1.95 -0.72
C ILE A 45 23.78 2.14 -2.25
N LEU A 46 23.49 1.07 -3.01
CA LEU A 46 23.39 1.14 -4.47
C LEU A 46 22.32 2.13 -4.92
N MET A 47 21.18 2.19 -4.23
CA MET A 47 20.13 3.17 -4.49
C MET A 47 20.61 4.59 -4.17
N GLY A 48 21.29 4.79 -3.05
CA GLY A 48 21.87 6.08 -2.68
C GLY A 48 22.93 6.58 -3.67
N LEU A 49 23.67 5.67 -4.30
CA LEU A 49 24.61 5.95 -5.38
C LEU A 49 23.97 6.05 -6.77
N HIS A 50 22.63 6.00 -6.87
CA HIS A 50 21.86 6.03 -8.12
C HIS A 50 22.20 4.89 -9.11
N VAL A 51 22.77 3.78 -8.62
CA VAL A 51 23.06 2.58 -9.44
C VAL A 51 21.78 1.79 -9.72
N ILE A 52 20.84 1.78 -8.76
CA ILE A 52 19.50 1.18 -8.89
C ILE A 52 18.45 2.21 -8.55
N ASP A 53 17.28 2.11 -9.19
CA ASP A 53 16.14 2.98 -8.87
C ASP A 53 15.31 2.43 -7.69
N LEU A 54 14.31 3.22 -7.26
CA LEU A 54 13.43 2.84 -6.15
C LEU A 54 12.60 1.58 -6.47
N THR A 55 12.21 1.37 -7.73
CA THR A 55 11.41 0.20 -8.12
C THR A 55 12.25 -1.07 -8.01
N GLU A 56 13.49 -1.00 -8.50
CA GLU A 56 14.44 -2.10 -8.40
C GLU A 56 14.82 -2.38 -6.94
N PHE A 57 15.01 -1.33 -6.12
CA PHE A 57 15.24 -1.50 -4.69
C PHE A 57 14.06 -2.23 -4.03
N LYS A 58 12.82 -1.83 -4.32
CA LYS A 58 11.62 -2.48 -3.78
C LYS A 58 11.51 -3.94 -4.23
N ASP A 59 11.78 -4.25 -5.50
CA ASP A 59 11.79 -5.62 -6.00
C ASP A 59 12.81 -6.48 -5.24
N ARG A 60 14.02 -5.96 -5.07
CA ARG A 60 15.07 -6.65 -4.32
C ARG A 60 14.72 -6.79 -2.84
N PHE A 61 14.10 -5.76 -2.25
CA PHE A 61 13.66 -5.76 -0.85
C PHE A 61 12.60 -6.83 -0.59
N LEU A 62 11.60 -6.96 -1.45
CA LEU A 62 10.51 -7.92 -1.28
C LEU A 62 10.97 -9.40 -1.33
N ARG A 63 12.16 -9.67 -1.84
CA ARG A 63 12.69 -11.05 -1.91
C ARG A 63 12.88 -11.72 -0.56
N PHE A 64 12.74 -11.00 0.56
CA PHE A 64 12.75 -11.60 1.89
C PHE A 64 11.62 -12.62 2.08
N VAL A 65 10.51 -12.50 1.34
CA VAL A 65 9.37 -13.43 1.46
C VAL A 65 9.75 -14.87 1.13
N ARG A 66 10.80 -15.09 0.33
CA ARG A 66 11.33 -16.44 0.02
C ARG A 66 11.77 -17.24 1.25
N TYR A 67 12.04 -16.55 2.34
CA TYR A 67 12.47 -17.16 3.59
C TYR A 67 11.29 -17.46 4.52
N ILE A 68 10.07 -17.08 4.13
CA ILE A 68 8.85 -17.32 4.89
C ILE A 68 8.27 -18.68 4.47
N PRO A 69 8.13 -19.64 5.40
CA PRO A 69 7.69 -21.00 5.06
C PRO A 69 6.21 -21.06 4.68
N ASP A 70 5.37 -20.32 5.39
CA ASP A 70 3.93 -20.18 5.14
C ASP A 70 3.57 -18.68 5.20
N ILE A 71 3.44 -18.08 4.04
CA ILE A 71 3.22 -16.63 3.96
C ILE A 71 1.79 -16.25 4.38
N ASP A 72 0.81 -17.12 4.15
CA ASP A 72 -0.58 -16.84 4.48
C ASP A 72 -0.75 -16.84 6.01
N ASP A 73 -0.18 -17.80 6.73
CA ASP A 73 -0.15 -17.82 8.20
C ASP A 73 0.60 -16.60 8.79
N TYR A 74 1.69 -16.15 8.13
CA TYR A 74 2.42 -14.96 8.56
C TYR A 74 1.60 -13.69 8.36
N LEU A 75 0.87 -13.57 7.26
CA LEU A 75 0.03 -12.41 6.97
C LEU A 75 -1.18 -12.34 7.91
N ASP A 76 -1.81 -13.48 8.20
CA ASP A 76 -2.95 -13.54 9.13
C ASP A 76 -2.55 -13.11 10.54
N ASP A 77 -1.43 -13.65 11.08
CA ASP A 77 -0.94 -13.24 12.41
C ASP A 77 -0.44 -11.79 12.41
N PHE A 78 0.22 -11.34 11.33
CA PHE A 78 0.64 -9.95 11.19
C PHE A 78 -0.54 -8.99 11.29
N TRP A 79 -1.62 -9.24 10.56
CA TRP A 79 -2.78 -8.36 10.58
C TRP A 79 -3.51 -8.38 11.91
N LYS A 80 -3.65 -9.54 12.57
CA LYS A 80 -4.20 -9.63 13.94
C LYS A 80 -3.42 -8.74 14.93
N ARG A 81 -2.09 -8.68 14.81
CA ARG A 81 -1.22 -7.91 15.71
C ARG A 81 -1.17 -6.41 15.41
N ASN A 82 -1.57 -6.02 14.20
CA ASN A 82 -1.47 -4.63 13.73
C ASN A 82 -2.84 -3.98 13.46
N GLU A 83 -3.94 -4.59 13.89
CA GLU A 83 -5.28 -3.99 13.74
C GLU A 83 -5.39 -2.61 14.38
N ASN A 84 -4.67 -2.38 15.48
CA ASN A 84 -4.64 -1.10 16.18
C ASN A 84 -3.96 0.04 15.39
N LYS A 85 -3.28 -0.26 14.29
CA LYS A 85 -2.68 0.72 13.37
C LYS A 85 -3.64 1.17 12.28
N ILE A 86 -4.84 0.59 12.22
CA ILE A 86 -5.85 1.04 11.26
C ILE A 86 -6.50 2.32 11.77
N CYS A 87 -6.46 3.35 10.94
CA CYS A 87 -6.98 4.66 11.28
C CYS A 87 -8.50 4.61 11.47
N GLN A 88 -8.99 5.16 12.60
CA GLN A 88 -10.39 5.10 12.98
C GLN A 88 -11.32 5.76 11.94
N TYR A 89 -10.91 6.86 11.32
CA TYR A 89 -11.72 7.55 10.31
C TYR A 89 -12.05 6.66 9.11
N PHE A 90 -11.13 5.75 8.71
CA PHE A 90 -11.38 4.78 7.65
C PHE A 90 -12.49 3.80 8.06
N LEU A 91 -12.40 3.24 9.27
CA LEU A 91 -13.43 2.32 9.79
C LEU A 91 -14.80 3.00 9.88
N ASP A 92 -14.84 4.28 10.25
CA ASP A 92 -16.08 5.06 10.29
C ASP A 92 -16.64 5.34 8.89
N ASN A 93 -15.77 5.61 7.90
CA ASN A 93 -16.19 5.75 6.51
C ASN A 93 -16.73 4.44 5.92
N MET A 94 -16.18 3.28 6.30
CA MET A 94 -16.68 1.97 5.82
C MET A 94 -18.13 1.69 6.26
N LYS A 95 -18.60 2.27 7.36
CA LYS A 95 -20.00 2.19 7.81
C LYS A 95 -20.97 2.84 6.80
N LYS A 96 -20.50 3.79 5.98
CA LYS A 96 -21.31 4.49 4.96
C LYS A 96 -21.61 3.63 3.72
N LYS A 97 -20.98 2.45 3.60
CA LYS A 97 -21.18 1.45 2.52
C LYS A 97 -20.99 2.02 1.10
N ARG A 98 -20.16 3.07 0.94
CA ARG A 98 -19.79 3.57 -0.38
C ARG A 98 -18.80 2.61 -1.04
N ASP A 99 -18.87 2.49 -2.37
CA ASP A 99 -17.86 1.74 -3.11
C ASP A 99 -16.49 2.37 -2.94
N THR A 100 -15.56 1.60 -2.44
CA THR A 100 -14.25 2.05 -1.99
C THR A 100 -13.15 1.34 -2.77
N TYR A 101 -12.16 2.12 -3.21
CA TYR A 101 -10.97 1.62 -3.88
C TYR A 101 -9.75 1.95 -3.03
N ILE A 102 -9.01 0.93 -2.64
CA ILE A 102 -7.69 1.07 -2.01
C ILE A 102 -6.65 0.94 -3.12
N ILE A 103 -5.84 2.00 -3.34
CA ILE A 103 -4.84 2.02 -4.40
C ILE A 103 -3.46 2.31 -3.80
N SER A 104 -2.60 1.29 -3.72
CA SER A 104 -1.35 1.36 -2.98
C SER A 104 -0.11 0.97 -3.81
N ALA A 105 1.01 1.60 -3.48
CA ALA A 105 2.33 1.19 -3.96
C ALA A 105 2.88 -0.05 -3.24
N SER A 106 2.23 -0.51 -2.19
CA SER A 106 2.58 -1.76 -1.50
C SER A 106 2.05 -2.99 -2.23
N PRO A 107 2.68 -4.16 -2.06
CA PRO A 107 2.24 -5.40 -2.71
C PRO A 107 0.83 -5.80 -2.32
N GLU A 108 0.02 -6.17 -3.32
CA GLU A 108 -1.37 -6.59 -3.09
C GLU A 108 -1.48 -7.72 -2.08
N PHE A 109 -0.61 -8.73 -2.17
CA PHE A 109 -0.68 -9.90 -1.29
C PHE A 109 -0.50 -9.55 0.20
N ILE A 110 0.20 -8.44 0.51
CA ILE A 110 0.36 -7.96 1.90
C ILE A 110 -0.92 -7.33 2.40
N ILE A 111 -1.59 -6.51 1.58
CA ILE A 111 -2.78 -5.74 1.96
C ILE A 111 -4.06 -6.59 1.86
N LYS A 112 -4.07 -7.56 0.95
CA LYS A 112 -5.27 -8.34 0.61
C LYS A 112 -6.00 -8.96 1.82
N PRO A 113 -5.35 -9.59 2.82
CA PRO A 113 -6.06 -10.15 3.97
C PRO A 113 -6.79 -9.09 4.82
N PHE A 114 -6.31 -7.85 4.79
CA PHE A 114 -7.03 -6.71 5.39
C PHE A 114 -8.20 -6.26 4.53
N ALA A 115 -7.97 -6.04 3.22
CA ALA A 115 -8.99 -5.54 2.30
C ALA A 115 -10.19 -6.50 2.18
N ASP A 116 -9.94 -7.82 2.17
CA ASP A 116 -10.97 -8.86 2.06
C ASP A 116 -11.96 -8.89 3.25
N LYS A 117 -11.66 -8.19 4.35
CA LYS A 117 -12.61 -8.01 5.47
C LYS A 117 -13.81 -7.10 5.08
N PHE A 118 -13.74 -6.35 4.00
CA PHE A 118 -14.73 -5.37 3.58
C PHE A 118 -15.33 -5.71 2.21
N LYS A 119 -16.63 -5.99 2.16
CA LYS A 119 -17.33 -6.41 0.94
C LYS A 119 -17.39 -5.35 -0.17
N ASN A 120 -17.30 -4.07 0.20
CA ASN A 120 -17.40 -2.92 -0.71
C ASN A 120 -16.04 -2.32 -1.06
N VAL A 121 -14.95 -3.04 -0.79
CA VAL A 121 -13.58 -2.60 -1.06
C VAL A 121 -13.00 -3.37 -2.23
N VAL A 122 -12.42 -2.63 -3.19
CA VAL A 122 -11.60 -3.17 -4.27
C VAL A 122 -10.16 -2.74 -4.01
N LEU A 123 -9.25 -3.70 -3.95
CA LEU A 123 -7.81 -3.45 -3.78
C LEU A 123 -7.12 -3.41 -5.15
N ILE A 124 -6.29 -2.39 -5.34
CA ILE A 124 -5.38 -2.22 -6.47
C ILE A 124 -4.00 -1.89 -5.90
N GLY A 125 -3.10 -2.84 -5.90
CA GLY A 125 -1.75 -2.66 -5.35
C GLY A 125 -0.67 -2.90 -6.40
N THR A 126 0.57 -2.95 -5.94
CA THR A 126 1.66 -3.44 -6.77
C THR A 126 1.54 -4.95 -6.90
N ASP A 127 1.43 -5.43 -8.15
CA ASP A 127 1.43 -6.86 -8.43
C ASP A 127 2.82 -7.45 -8.12
N ALA A 128 2.85 -8.36 -7.18
CA ALA A 128 4.07 -9.07 -6.80
C ALA A 128 3.75 -10.52 -6.45
N ASP A 129 4.62 -11.41 -6.86
CA ASP A 129 4.50 -12.84 -6.55
C ASP A 129 4.78 -13.09 -5.07
N LYS A 130 3.81 -13.63 -4.35
CA LYS A 130 3.89 -13.81 -2.89
C LYS A 130 4.94 -14.85 -2.44
N LYS A 131 5.42 -15.73 -3.33
CA LYS A 131 6.44 -16.73 -3.01
C LYS A 131 7.85 -16.21 -3.24
N SER A 132 8.05 -15.46 -4.31
CA SER A 132 9.40 -14.97 -4.69
C SER A 132 9.65 -13.51 -4.32
N GLY A 133 8.62 -12.74 -4.06
CA GLY A 133 8.70 -11.29 -3.87
C GLY A 133 8.98 -10.51 -5.16
N LYS A 134 8.96 -11.18 -6.32
CA LYS A 134 9.20 -10.51 -7.60
C LYS A 134 8.04 -9.60 -7.96
N ILE A 135 8.33 -8.36 -8.29
CA ILE A 135 7.34 -7.40 -8.80
C ILE A 135 7.06 -7.72 -10.28
N ASN A 136 5.79 -7.84 -10.64
CA ASN A 136 5.32 -8.06 -12.00
C ASN A 136 4.91 -6.72 -12.61
N GLY A 137 5.75 -6.18 -13.51
CA GLY A 137 5.50 -4.91 -14.17
C GLY A 137 5.92 -3.69 -13.35
N ARG A 138 5.07 -2.65 -13.32
CA ARG A 138 5.39 -1.37 -12.68
C ARG A 138 4.88 -1.28 -11.24
N ASN A 139 5.59 -0.53 -10.40
CA ASN A 139 5.11 -0.15 -9.07
C ASN A 139 3.84 0.74 -9.20
N CYS A 140 2.80 0.45 -8.41
CA CYS A 140 1.53 1.18 -8.41
C CYS A 140 1.67 2.53 -7.68
N LYS A 141 2.34 3.51 -8.32
CA LYS A 141 2.64 4.83 -7.75
C LYS A 141 2.36 5.94 -8.76
N GLY A 142 1.93 7.10 -8.26
CA GLY A 142 1.67 8.29 -9.09
C GLY A 142 0.61 8.03 -10.17
N GLU A 143 0.91 8.36 -11.43
CA GLU A 143 -0.01 8.13 -12.56
C GLU A 143 -0.38 6.66 -12.78
N GLU A 144 0.47 5.73 -12.38
CA GLU A 144 0.16 4.30 -12.50
C GLU A 144 -1.07 3.92 -11.68
N LYS A 145 -1.33 4.60 -10.55
CA LYS A 145 -2.55 4.43 -9.75
C LYS A 145 -3.81 4.71 -10.60
N ILE A 146 -3.85 5.84 -11.31
CA ILE A 146 -4.99 6.19 -12.17
C ILE A 146 -5.12 5.21 -13.34
N LYS A 147 -4.00 4.85 -13.98
CA LYS A 147 -4.01 3.90 -15.09
C LYS A 147 -4.61 2.55 -14.68
N ARG A 148 -4.29 2.07 -13.49
CA ARG A 148 -4.85 0.81 -12.94
C ARG A 148 -6.30 0.97 -12.55
N LEU A 149 -6.69 2.06 -11.90
CA LEU A 149 -8.08 2.34 -11.58
C LEU A 149 -8.94 2.33 -12.85
N ASN A 150 -8.49 2.97 -13.94
CA ASN A 150 -9.18 3.01 -15.21
C ASN A 150 -9.28 1.64 -15.93
N LYS A 151 -8.49 0.65 -15.54
CA LYS A 151 -8.63 -0.74 -16.04
C LYS A 151 -9.71 -1.50 -15.30
N VAL A 152 -9.92 -1.17 -14.03
CA VAL A 152 -10.84 -1.89 -13.13
C VAL A 152 -12.25 -1.33 -13.20
N ILE A 153 -12.39 -0.01 -13.34
CA ILE A 153 -13.70 0.64 -13.40
C ILE A 153 -13.74 1.70 -14.52
N LYS A 154 -14.93 1.85 -15.15
CA LYS A 154 -15.27 2.87 -16.14
C LYS A 154 -16.42 3.73 -15.63
N ASP A 155 -16.58 4.93 -16.18
CA ASP A 155 -17.70 5.83 -15.93
C ASP A 155 -17.91 6.15 -14.45
N TYR A 156 -16.82 6.45 -13.75
CA TYR A 156 -16.79 6.78 -12.33
C TYR A 156 -16.41 8.25 -12.08
N GLU A 157 -16.70 8.71 -10.88
CA GLU A 157 -16.30 9.99 -10.30
C GLU A 157 -15.70 9.74 -8.92
N ILE A 158 -14.50 10.24 -8.66
CA ILE A 158 -13.86 10.15 -7.35
C ILE A 158 -14.47 11.24 -6.47
N GLU A 159 -15.37 10.85 -5.58
CA GLU A 159 -16.00 11.77 -4.65
C GLU A 159 -15.01 12.25 -3.60
N ASN A 160 -14.31 11.30 -2.95
CA ASN A 160 -13.30 11.62 -1.95
C ASN A 160 -12.01 10.85 -2.23
N PHE A 161 -10.88 11.53 -2.11
CA PHE A 161 -9.56 10.91 -2.16
C PHE A 161 -8.76 11.21 -0.90
N TYR A 162 -8.13 10.17 -0.34
CA TYR A 162 -7.36 10.25 0.90
C TYR A 162 -5.94 9.74 0.67
N SER A 163 -4.92 10.54 1.06
CA SER A 163 -3.51 10.15 0.99
C SER A 163 -2.66 10.94 1.98
N ASP A 164 -1.57 10.33 2.48
CA ASP A 164 -0.56 11.01 3.27
C ASP A 164 0.43 11.81 2.40
N SER A 165 0.53 11.50 1.10
CA SER A 165 1.53 12.04 0.18
C SER A 165 0.94 12.88 -0.95
N THR A 166 0.89 14.19 -0.75
CA THR A 166 0.41 15.13 -1.76
C THR A 166 1.25 15.13 -3.04
N LYS A 167 2.56 14.91 -2.92
CA LYS A 167 3.47 14.88 -4.09
C LYS A 167 3.36 13.60 -4.90
N ALA A 168 3.34 12.45 -4.24
CA ALA A 168 3.30 11.15 -4.92
C ALA A 168 1.94 10.89 -5.56
N ASP A 169 0.87 11.34 -4.92
CA ASP A 169 -0.51 11.08 -5.33
C ASP A 169 -1.22 12.33 -5.91
N LEU A 170 -0.45 13.35 -6.29
CA LEU A 170 -0.98 14.56 -6.93
C LEU A 170 -1.93 14.26 -8.11
N PRO A 171 -1.66 13.28 -8.98
CA PRO A 171 -2.58 12.96 -10.06
C PRO A 171 -3.98 12.57 -9.58
N LEU A 172 -4.11 11.84 -8.47
CA LEU A 172 -5.41 11.47 -7.90
C LEU A 172 -6.09 12.66 -7.19
N PHE A 173 -5.32 13.49 -6.49
CA PHE A 173 -5.85 14.72 -5.91
C PHE A 173 -6.48 15.65 -6.95
N LYS A 174 -5.88 15.74 -8.13
CA LYS A 174 -6.36 16.62 -9.23
C LYS A 174 -7.67 16.17 -9.87
N VAL A 175 -8.00 14.89 -9.79
CA VAL A 175 -9.22 14.34 -10.42
C VAL A 175 -10.32 14.01 -9.42
N ALA A 176 -10.06 14.14 -8.12
CA ALA A 176 -11.04 13.95 -7.07
C ALA A 176 -11.83 15.23 -6.79
N ASN A 177 -13.13 15.11 -6.47
CA ASN A 177 -13.95 16.25 -6.06
C ASN A 177 -13.48 16.84 -4.73
N ASN A 178 -13.16 15.95 -3.77
CA ASN A 178 -12.64 16.33 -2.46
C ASN A 178 -11.35 15.56 -2.18
N GLY A 179 -10.26 16.28 -1.91
CA GLY A 179 -8.99 15.70 -1.49
C GLY A 179 -8.74 15.86 0.00
N PHE A 180 -8.28 14.81 0.66
CA PHE A 180 -7.94 14.82 2.09
C PHE A 180 -6.51 14.34 2.30
N VAL A 181 -5.70 15.21 2.92
CA VAL A 181 -4.36 14.84 3.37
C VAL A 181 -4.47 14.21 4.75
N VAL A 182 -3.85 13.04 4.90
CA VAL A 182 -3.87 12.29 6.16
C VAL A 182 -2.51 12.39 6.83
N LYS A 183 -2.50 12.67 8.14
CA LYS A 183 -1.28 12.57 8.96
C LYS A 183 -1.63 11.94 10.30
N HIS A 184 -1.08 10.75 10.55
CA HIS A 184 -1.36 9.98 11.78
C HIS A 184 -2.86 9.88 12.09
N GLY A 185 -3.66 9.57 11.07
CA GLY A 185 -5.11 9.43 11.19
C GLY A 185 -5.90 10.75 11.28
N VAL A 186 -5.23 11.91 11.26
CA VAL A 186 -5.88 13.23 11.24
C VAL A 186 -6.06 13.70 9.80
N LEU A 187 -7.28 14.16 9.46
CA LEU A 187 -7.65 14.63 8.14
C LEU A 187 -7.51 16.15 8.03
N SER A 188 -6.99 16.62 6.91
CA SER A 188 -7.05 18.02 6.49
C SER A 188 -7.38 18.12 5.00
N GLU A 189 -8.10 19.15 4.59
CA GLU A 189 -8.41 19.35 3.17
C GLU A 189 -7.15 19.60 2.35
N PHE A 190 -7.06 18.94 1.20
CA PHE A 190 -6.04 19.26 0.22
C PHE A 190 -6.36 20.59 -0.46
N ARG A 191 -5.38 21.49 -0.48
CA ARG A 191 -5.44 22.74 -1.25
C ARG A 191 -4.24 22.79 -2.17
N GLU A 192 -4.47 22.85 -3.46
CA GLU A 192 -3.40 23.08 -4.44
C GLU A 192 -2.84 24.50 -4.18
N LYS A 193 -1.52 24.58 -4.00
CA LYS A 193 -0.82 25.86 -3.80
C LYS A 193 -0.49 26.49 -5.15
#